data_1a206707b6e057d783de3c7624aab3ed
#
_entry.id   1a206707b6e057d783de3c7624aab3ed
#
_cell.length_a   1.000
_cell.length_b   1.000
_cell.length_c   1.000
_cell.angle_alpha   90.00
_cell.angle_beta   90.00
_cell.angle_gamma   90.00
#
_symmetry.space_group_name_H-M   'P 1'
#
loop_
_entity.id
_entity.type
_entity.pdbx_description
1 polymer ?
#
loop_
_entity_poly.entity_id
_entity_poly.type
_entity_poly.pdbx_seq_one_letter_code
_entity_poly.pdbx_strand_id
1 'polypeptide(L)'
;MEASTEPESAAEPGPASGVSRRRLLTTTGVAATLTAAAGAAGGIALVQGGAPTPVVKPSGARRFERKVVLITGATSGIGRSAALMFAAEGGHVGFCGRREQLGRQVEQQIRAAGGEATYIRADVRVESDVRQFVDAVADKYGGLDVCFNNAGITLQKALHEYSSAEWDDVVDTDLRGNFLALKYEIPHLISRGGGVVVVTSSSNAIATTEGRAAYTAAKRGLVGMVQAAAYDYADKNIRINTLIPGTTDTELVRRAAGAMNLPDEVWKTMTEVYGKQHVPGLRRMATPDEIAAFALALASDDFPYMTAAQMVIDGGKTAYAG
;
A
#
# COMPACT_ATOMS: atom_id res chain seq x y z
N MET A 1 -17.20 79.29 13.11
CA MET A 1 -16.50 78.45 14.13
C MET A 1 -15.98 77.22 13.39
N GLU A 2 -15.01 77.44 12.64
CA GLU A 2 -13.57 77.17 12.71
C GLU A 2 -13.25 75.82 13.40
N ALA A 3 -12.90 74.88 12.60
CA ALA A 3 -12.16 73.63 12.99
C ALA A 3 -10.95 73.48 12.06
N SER A 4 -9.81 73.71 12.63
CA SER A 4 -8.51 73.64 12.02
C SER A 4 -8.12 72.15 11.67
N THR A 5 -7.63 72.00 10.44
CA THR A 5 -6.99 70.80 9.94
C THR A 5 -5.48 70.95 10.04
N GLU A 6 -4.81 70.03 10.75
CA GLU A 6 -3.38 69.85 10.65
C GLU A 6 -3.06 68.62 9.78
N PRO A 7 -1.93 68.58 9.05
CA PRO A 7 -1.66 67.57 8.05
C PRO A 7 -0.94 66.34 8.64
N GLU A 8 -1.32 65.21 8.18
CA GLU A 8 -0.80 63.89 8.47
C GLU A 8 0.60 63.68 7.83
N SER A 9 1.58 63.36 8.65
CA SER A 9 2.96 63.11 8.29
C SER A 9 3.09 61.79 7.54
N ALA A 10 3.68 61.81 6.36
CA ALA A 10 4.04 60.63 5.57
C ALA A 10 5.13 59.80 6.27
N ALA A 11 4.85 58.53 6.54
CA ALA A 11 5.80 57.56 7.04
C ALA A 11 6.60 56.95 5.87
N GLU A 12 7.91 56.95 6.00
CA GLU A 12 8.86 56.34 5.08
C GLU A 12 8.71 54.80 5.05
N PRO A 13 8.97 54.11 3.91
CA PRO A 13 8.94 52.67 3.84
C PRO A 13 10.17 52.06 4.52
N GLY A 14 9.93 51.23 5.52
CA GLY A 14 10.96 50.42 6.20
C GLY A 14 11.55 49.32 5.31
N PRO A 15 12.75 48.84 5.61
CA PRO A 15 13.48 47.95 4.72
C PRO A 15 12.80 46.57 4.57
N ALA A 16 12.84 46.04 3.34
CA ALA A 16 12.33 44.73 2.96
C ALA A 16 12.86 43.63 3.88
N SER A 17 11.95 42.94 4.58
CA SER A 17 12.23 41.82 5.43
C SER A 17 12.71 40.67 4.58
N GLY A 18 13.96 40.25 4.80
CA GLY A 18 14.59 39.11 4.14
C GLY A 18 13.77 37.83 4.33
N VAL A 19 13.58 37.11 3.26
CA VAL A 19 12.96 35.79 3.23
C VAL A 19 13.74 34.86 4.17
N SER A 20 13.11 34.49 5.27
CA SER A 20 13.68 33.58 6.27
C SER A 20 14.04 32.25 5.63
N ARG A 21 15.31 31.83 5.81
CA ARG A 21 15.85 30.51 5.40
C ARG A 21 15.10 29.29 5.96
N ARG A 22 14.09 29.51 6.80
CA ARG A 22 13.20 28.46 7.34
C ARG A 22 12.09 27.99 6.41
N ARG A 23 11.81 28.69 5.30
CA ARG A 23 10.71 28.33 4.36
C ARG A 23 11.11 27.34 3.25
N LEU A 24 12.38 26.92 3.18
CA LEU A 24 12.84 25.96 2.15
C LEU A 24 12.83 24.50 2.61
N LEU A 25 12.34 24.17 3.81
CA LEU A 25 12.42 22.82 4.37
C LEU A 25 11.07 22.13 4.57
N THR A 26 9.97 22.64 4.04
CA THR A 26 8.62 22.11 4.32
C THR A 26 7.87 21.48 3.16
N THR A 27 8.53 21.07 2.12
CA THR A 27 7.87 20.27 1.07
C THR A 27 8.64 18.98 0.88
N THR A 28 8.09 17.88 1.41
CA THR A 28 8.40 16.48 1.09
C THR A 28 8.86 15.62 2.28
N GLY A 29 7.93 15.00 3.00
CA GLY A 29 8.31 14.12 4.13
C GLY A 29 9.06 12.83 3.73
N VAL A 30 8.71 12.14 2.65
CA VAL A 30 9.48 10.96 2.17
C VAL A 30 10.50 11.38 1.12
N ALA A 31 10.16 12.29 0.23
CA ALA A 31 11.09 12.77 -0.80
C ALA A 31 12.23 13.61 -0.19
N ALA A 32 11.97 14.46 0.82
CA ALA A 32 13.03 15.25 1.46
C ALA A 32 13.97 14.41 2.30
N THR A 33 13.48 13.38 2.99
CA THR A 33 14.35 12.47 3.75
C THR A 33 15.20 11.58 2.84
N LEU A 34 14.66 11.16 1.71
CA LEU A 34 15.42 10.37 0.73
C LEU A 34 16.41 11.24 -0.07
N THR A 35 16.09 12.52 -0.34
CA THR A 35 16.98 13.45 -1.08
C THR A 35 18.09 14.02 -0.18
N ALA A 36 17.85 14.28 1.10
CA ALA A 36 18.88 14.72 2.03
C ALA A 36 19.98 13.67 2.24
N ALA A 37 19.66 12.40 2.10
CA ALA A 37 20.63 11.31 2.21
C ALA A 37 21.63 11.24 1.04
N ALA A 38 21.26 11.72 -0.16
CA ALA A 38 22.16 11.75 -1.32
C ALA A 38 23.21 12.88 -1.24
N GLY A 39 22.98 13.93 -0.41
CA GLY A 39 23.89 15.07 -0.24
C GLY A 39 24.91 14.95 0.89
N ALA A 40 24.80 13.94 1.75
CA ALA A 40 25.60 13.81 2.96
C ALA A 40 26.73 12.75 2.85
N ALA A 41 27.41 12.67 1.70
CA ALA A 41 28.56 11.77 1.52
C ALA A 41 29.83 12.14 2.31
N GLY A 42 29.73 13.05 3.27
CA GLY A 42 30.85 13.58 4.03
C GLY A 42 30.73 13.46 5.55
N GLY A 43 30.37 12.30 6.07
CA GLY A 43 30.28 12.11 7.53
C GLY A 43 29.52 10.84 7.92
N ILE A 44 29.99 9.68 7.46
CA ILE A 44 29.39 8.40 7.88
C ILE A 44 29.94 8.06 9.27
N ALA A 45 29.25 8.51 10.33
CA ALA A 45 29.30 7.78 11.58
C ALA A 45 28.83 6.35 11.27
N LEU A 46 29.57 5.35 11.73
CA LEU A 46 29.25 3.92 11.57
C LEU A 46 27.84 3.63 12.14
N VAL A 47 26.83 3.92 11.35
CA VAL A 47 25.46 3.49 11.65
C VAL A 47 25.47 1.99 11.51
N GLN A 48 25.21 1.26 12.58
CA GLN A 48 25.11 -0.20 12.58
C GLN A 48 24.25 -0.64 11.38
N GLY A 49 24.71 -1.64 10.63
CA GLY A 49 24.01 -2.14 9.47
C GLY A 49 22.56 -2.54 9.82
N GLY A 50 21.65 -2.41 8.87
CA GLY A 50 20.32 -3.00 8.99
C GLY A 50 20.37 -4.53 8.98
N ALA A 51 19.30 -5.18 9.42
CA ALA A 51 19.17 -6.62 9.29
C ALA A 51 19.33 -7.04 7.81
N PRO A 52 19.93 -8.20 7.51
CA PRO A 52 20.07 -8.67 6.14
C PRO A 52 18.68 -8.81 5.49
N THR A 53 18.60 -8.51 4.20
CA THR A 53 17.38 -8.74 3.41
C THR A 53 17.32 -10.21 3.02
N PRO A 54 16.34 -10.99 3.50
CA PRO A 54 16.23 -12.39 3.16
C PRO A 54 15.74 -12.58 1.72
N VAL A 55 16.12 -13.69 1.12
CA VAL A 55 15.50 -14.17 -0.12
C VAL A 55 14.27 -15.01 0.29
N VAL A 56 13.10 -14.46 0.08
CA VAL A 56 11.84 -15.16 0.36
C VAL A 56 11.45 -15.98 -0.86
N LYS A 57 11.16 -17.25 -0.65
CA LYS A 57 10.70 -18.19 -1.69
C LYS A 57 9.34 -18.78 -1.28
N PRO A 58 8.51 -19.20 -2.26
CA PRO A 58 7.32 -20.01 -1.95
C PRO A 58 7.72 -21.24 -1.13
N SER A 59 6.86 -21.64 -0.20
CA SER A 59 7.14 -22.74 0.72
C SER A 59 7.28 -24.12 0.04
N GLY A 60 6.78 -24.24 -1.20
CA GLY A 60 6.66 -25.51 -1.92
C GLY A 60 5.57 -26.43 -1.39
N ALA A 61 4.87 -26.05 -0.33
CA ALA A 61 3.84 -26.87 0.31
C ALA A 61 2.52 -26.95 -0.46
N ARG A 62 2.39 -26.24 -1.61
CA ARG A 62 1.17 -26.19 -2.43
C ARG A 62 -0.10 -25.90 -1.62
N ARG A 63 -0.02 -24.98 -0.66
CA ARG A 63 -1.12 -24.62 0.28
C ARG A 63 -2.39 -24.17 -0.43
N PHE A 64 -2.27 -23.69 -1.66
CA PHE A 64 -3.39 -23.16 -2.45
C PHE A 64 -3.73 -24.07 -3.64
N GLU A 65 -3.37 -25.35 -3.57
CA GLU A 65 -3.69 -26.33 -4.63
C GLU A 65 -5.17 -26.28 -4.97
N ARG A 66 -5.49 -25.96 -6.23
CA ARG A 66 -6.85 -25.80 -6.75
C ARG A 66 -7.72 -24.73 -6.07
N LYS A 67 -7.16 -23.88 -5.18
CA LYS A 67 -7.85 -22.71 -4.64
C LYS A 67 -7.90 -21.60 -5.68
N VAL A 68 -9.02 -20.93 -5.78
CA VAL A 68 -9.18 -19.73 -6.64
C VAL A 68 -8.83 -18.50 -5.83
N VAL A 69 -7.80 -17.79 -6.28
CA VAL A 69 -7.25 -16.61 -5.61
C VAL A 69 -7.51 -15.37 -6.47
N LEU A 70 -8.21 -14.40 -5.91
CA LEU A 70 -8.47 -13.11 -6.56
C LEU A 70 -7.57 -12.03 -5.93
N ILE A 71 -6.89 -11.22 -6.78
CA ILE A 71 -5.96 -10.19 -6.28
C ILE A 71 -6.22 -8.85 -6.98
N THR A 72 -6.48 -7.79 -6.21
CA THR A 72 -6.52 -6.43 -6.75
C THR A 72 -5.15 -5.75 -6.71
N GLY A 73 -4.81 -4.97 -7.76
CA GLY A 73 -3.57 -4.20 -7.78
C GLY A 73 -2.30 -5.03 -7.96
N ALA A 74 -2.34 -6.11 -8.75
CA ALA A 74 -1.23 -7.05 -8.89
C ALA A 74 -0.32 -6.82 -10.11
N THR A 75 -0.31 -5.63 -10.70
CA THR A 75 0.60 -5.30 -11.81
C THR A 75 2.01 -4.90 -11.36
N SER A 76 2.24 -4.68 -10.06
CA SER A 76 3.56 -4.37 -9.47
C SER A 76 3.57 -4.61 -7.95
N GLY A 77 4.75 -4.43 -7.32
CA GLY A 77 4.93 -4.42 -5.87
C GLY A 77 4.39 -5.66 -5.17
N ILE A 78 3.77 -5.47 -4.02
CA ILE A 78 3.26 -6.55 -3.15
C ILE A 78 2.26 -7.45 -3.90
N GLY A 79 1.32 -6.84 -4.64
CA GLY A 79 0.31 -7.61 -5.37
C GLY A 79 0.91 -8.51 -6.45
N ARG A 80 1.93 -8.02 -7.21
CA ARG A 80 2.66 -8.85 -8.18
C ARG A 80 3.37 -10.01 -7.49
N SER A 81 4.11 -9.74 -6.42
CA SER A 81 4.80 -10.78 -5.65
C SER A 81 3.81 -11.82 -5.10
N ALA A 82 2.66 -11.38 -4.58
CA ALA A 82 1.60 -12.27 -4.12
C ALA A 82 1.04 -13.14 -5.26
N ALA A 83 0.76 -12.55 -6.44
CA ALA A 83 0.26 -13.31 -7.58
C ALA A 83 1.22 -14.44 -8.01
N LEU A 84 2.52 -14.13 -8.07
CA LEU A 84 3.57 -15.12 -8.37
C LEU A 84 3.63 -16.22 -7.31
N MET A 85 3.58 -15.87 -6.02
CA MET A 85 3.69 -16.83 -4.92
C MET A 85 2.44 -17.71 -4.78
N PHE A 86 1.24 -17.14 -4.88
CA PHE A 86 0.00 -17.92 -4.85
C PHE A 86 -0.04 -18.94 -6.00
N ALA A 87 0.35 -18.53 -7.20
CA ALA A 87 0.43 -19.45 -8.34
C ALA A 87 1.49 -20.52 -8.15
N ALA A 88 2.67 -20.20 -7.61
CA ALA A 88 3.73 -21.15 -7.30
C ALA A 88 3.31 -22.19 -6.24
N GLU A 89 2.36 -21.82 -5.36
CA GLU A 89 1.77 -22.73 -4.36
C GLU A 89 0.47 -23.41 -4.83
N GLY A 90 0.21 -23.40 -6.15
CA GLY A 90 -0.86 -24.18 -6.79
C GLY A 90 -2.19 -23.45 -6.95
N GLY A 91 -2.26 -22.18 -6.62
CA GLY A 91 -3.47 -21.35 -6.76
C GLY A 91 -3.79 -21.00 -8.22
N HIS A 92 -5.08 -20.98 -8.56
CA HIS A 92 -5.58 -20.41 -9.80
C HIS A 92 -5.77 -18.89 -9.56
N VAL A 93 -4.92 -18.06 -10.15
CA VAL A 93 -4.86 -16.65 -9.82
C VAL A 93 -5.59 -15.77 -10.83
N GLY A 94 -6.71 -15.16 -10.41
CA GLY A 94 -7.34 -14.05 -11.13
C GLY A 94 -6.84 -12.72 -10.56
N PHE A 95 -6.35 -11.80 -11.38
CA PHE A 95 -5.85 -10.55 -10.85
C PHE A 95 -6.11 -9.36 -11.76
N CYS A 96 -6.18 -8.16 -11.15
CA CYS A 96 -6.42 -6.94 -11.90
C CYS A 96 -5.43 -5.82 -11.61
N GLY A 97 -5.54 -4.80 -12.44
CA GLY A 97 -4.90 -3.51 -12.32
C GLY A 97 -5.06 -2.70 -13.60
N ARG A 98 -4.75 -1.40 -13.54
CA ARG A 98 -4.98 -0.46 -14.64
C ARG A 98 -3.96 -0.56 -15.79
N ARG A 99 -2.76 -1.07 -15.50
CA ARG A 99 -1.60 -1.09 -16.42
C ARG A 99 -1.58 -2.40 -17.18
N GLU A 100 -2.20 -2.41 -18.36
CA GLU A 100 -2.41 -3.64 -19.12
C GLU A 100 -1.12 -4.36 -19.48
N GLN A 101 -0.13 -3.64 -20.01
CA GLN A 101 1.14 -4.25 -20.40
C GLN A 101 1.83 -4.97 -19.23
N LEU A 102 1.88 -4.35 -18.05
CA LEU A 102 2.47 -4.95 -16.85
C LEU A 102 1.64 -6.14 -16.35
N GLY A 103 0.30 -6.05 -16.42
CA GLY A 103 -0.57 -7.17 -16.07
C GLY A 103 -0.34 -8.38 -16.95
N ARG A 104 -0.27 -8.19 -18.29
CA ARG A 104 0.06 -9.26 -19.25
C ARG A 104 1.44 -9.87 -19.00
N GLN A 105 2.43 -9.07 -18.64
CA GLN A 105 3.77 -9.58 -18.28
C GLN A 105 3.73 -10.49 -17.04
N VAL A 106 2.99 -10.11 -16.00
CA VAL A 106 2.83 -10.95 -14.80
C VAL A 106 2.10 -12.25 -15.13
N GLU A 107 1.03 -12.19 -15.91
CA GLU A 107 0.29 -13.38 -16.38
C GLU A 107 1.21 -14.35 -17.14
N GLN A 108 1.98 -13.82 -18.10
CA GLN A 108 2.93 -14.61 -18.88
C GLN A 108 4.02 -15.23 -18.00
N GLN A 109 4.55 -14.47 -17.03
CA GLN A 109 5.55 -14.97 -16.10
C GLN A 109 5.03 -16.14 -15.26
N ILE A 110 3.79 -16.04 -14.75
CA ILE A 110 3.16 -17.12 -13.98
C ILE A 110 2.98 -18.36 -14.87
N ARG A 111 2.45 -18.20 -16.08
CA ARG A 111 2.20 -19.30 -17.01
C ARG A 111 3.51 -19.97 -17.48
N ALA A 112 4.54 -19.19 -17.76
CA ALA A 112 5.86 -19.70 -18.12
C ALA A 112 6.51 -20.54 -16.99
N ALA A 113 6.16 -20.27 -15.74
CA ALA A 113 6.57 -21.05 -14.57
C ALA A 113 5.66 -22.25 -14.30
N GLY A 114 4.68 -22.54 -15.17
CA GLY A 114 3.74 -23.67 -15.04
C GLY A 114 2.55 -23.41 -14.12
N GLY A 115 2.34 -22.18 -13.67
CA GLY A 115 1.19 -21.75 -12.87
C GLY A 115 -0.01 -21.35 -13.74
N GLU A 116 -1.18 -21.21 -13.10
CA GLU A 116 -2.41 -20.76 -13.74
C GLU A 116 -2.75 -19.33 -13.31
N ALA A 117 -2.88 -18.42 -14.27
CA ALA A 117 -3.25 -17.04 -14.00
C ALA A 117 -4.09 -16.41 -15.11
N THR A 118 -4.91 -15.42 -14.74
CA THR A 118 -5.67 -14.57 -15.67
C THR A 118 -5.59 -13.12 -15.22
N TYR A 119 -5.07 -12.29 -16.10
CA TYR A 119 -5.10 -10.85 -15.93
C TYR A 119 -6.36 -10.26 -16.56
N ILE A 120 -7.05 -9.41 -15.81
CA ILE A 120 -8.19 -8.62 -16.30
C ILE A 120 -7.91 -7.15 -15.98
N ARG A 121 -7.99 -6.27 -17.01
CA ARG A 121 -7.85 -4.84 -16.77
C ARG A 121 -9.06 -4.33 -15.98
N ALA A 122 -8.84 -3.73 -14.83
CA ALA A 122 -9.88 -3.08 -14.04
C ALA A 122 -9.30 -1.90 -13.24
N ASP A 123 -10.12 -0.85 -13.09
CA ASP A 123 -9.88 0.25 -12.16
C ASP A 123 -10.80 0.05 -10.94
N VAL A 124 -10.21 -0.14 -9.76
CA VAL A 124 -10.97 -0.40 -8.52
C VAL A 124 -11.89 0.75 -8.10
N ARG A 125 -11.72 1.95 -8.68
CA ARG A 125 -12.61 3.11 -8.48
C ARG A 125 -13.92 3.00 -9.28
N VAL A 126 -13.93 2.17 -10.32
CA VAL A 126 -15.06 1.99 -11.24
C VAL A 126 -15.80 0.72 -10.85
N GLU A 127 -17.02 0.87 -10.33
CA GLU A 127 -17.80 -0.24 -9.80
C GLU A 127 -18.09 -1.34 -10.83
N SER A 128 -18.40 -0.95 -12.08
CA SER A 128 -18.62 -1.92 -13.17
C SER A 128 -17.37 -2.74 -13.50
N ASP A 129 -16.16 -2.12 -13.43
CA ASP A 129 -14.90 -2.81 -13.67
C ASP A 129 -14.65 -3.85 -12.57
N VAL A 130 -14.87 -3.47 -11.31
CA VAL A 130 -14.70 -4.37 -10.16
C VAL A 130 -15.65 -5.56 -10.27
N ARG A 131 -16.94 -5.28 -10.52
CA ARG A 131 -17.93 -6.34 -10.69
C ARG A 131 -17.55 -7.31 -11.81
N GLN A 132 -17.25 -6.79 -13.00
CA GLN A 132 -16.87 -7.61 -14.16
C GLN A 132 -15.62 -8.44 -13.89
N PHE A 133 -14.63 -7.87 -13.20
CA PHE A 133 -13.41 -8.58 -12.81
C PHE A 133 -13.70 -9.74 -11.86
N VAL A 134 -14.46 -9.49 -10.80
CA VAL A 134 -14.80 -10.50 -9.79
C VAL A 134 -15.61 -11.63 -10.41
N ASP A 135 -16.71 -11.28 -11.12
CA ASP A 135 -17.59 -12.25 -11.77
C ASP A 135 -16.81 -13.09 -12.81
N ALA A 136 -15.98 -12.46 -13.66
CA ALA A 136 -15.22 -13.18 -14.68
C ALA A 136 -14.19 -14.18 -14.11
N VAL A 137 -13.56 -13.85 -12.96
CA VAL A 137 -12.66 -14.78 -12.27
C VAL A 137 -13.42 -15.94 -11.65
N ALA A 138 -14.54 -15.64 -10.97
CA ALA A 138 -15.39 -16.64 -10.35
C ALA A 138 -16.00 -17.60 -11.39
N ASP A 139 -16.49 -17.08 -12.52
CA ASP A 139 -17.04 -17.87 -13.62
C ASP A 139 -15.96 -18.76 -14.25
N LYS A 140 -14.78 -18.21 -14.50
CA LYS A 140 -13.69 -18.96 -15.14
C LYS A 140 -13.21 -20.14 -14.31
N TYR A 141 -13.11 -19.96 -12.99
CA TYR A 141 -12.50 -20.95 -12.09
C TYR A 141 -13.49 -21.67 -11.16
N GLY A 142 -14.79 -21.36 -11.28
CA GLY A 142 -15.86 -22.02 -10.53
C GLY A 142 -16.04 -21.53 -9.09
N GLY A 143 -15.77 -20.25 -8.81
CA GLY A 143 -15.96 -19.58 -7.52
C GLY A 143 -14.71 -18.89 -7.02
N LEU A 144 -14.74 -18.46 -5.75
CA LEU A 144 -13.61 -17.82 -5.07
C LEU A 144 -13.33 -18.54 -3.75
N ASP A 145 -12.06 -18.72 -3.40
CA ASP A 145 -11.60 -19.27 -2.11
C ASP A 145 -10.83 -18.23 -1.30
N VAL A 146 -10.02 -17.39 -1.97
CA VAL A 146 -9.17 -16.36 -1.35
C VAL A 146 -9.28 -15.05 -2.12
N CYS A 147 -9.45 -13.94 -1.40
CA CYS A 147 -9.39 -12.60 -1.98
C CYS A 147 -8.28 -11.79 -1.28
N PHE A 148 -7.35 -11.27 -2.07
CA PHE A 148 -6.29 -10.38 -1.59
C PHE A 148 -6.50 -8.97 -2.14
N ASN A 149 -7.11 -8.11 -1.34
CA ASN A 149 -7.42 -6.73 -1.67
C ASN A 149 -6.24 -5.83 -1.35
N ASN A 150 -5.40 -5.59 -2.38
CA ASN A 150 -4.11 -4.92 -2.23
C ASN A 150 -4.00 -3.62 -3.06
N ALA A 151 -4.93 -3.32 -3.95
CA ALA A 151 -4.89 -2.09 -4.73
C ALA A 151 -4.83 -0.84 -3.84
N GLY A 152 -3.95 0.09 -4.18
CA GLY A 152 -3.80 1.33 -3.44
C GLY A 152 -2.86 2.30 -4.13
N ILE A 153 -3.01 3.58 -3.76
CA ILE A 153 -2.13 4.69 -4.18
C ILE A 153 -1.76 5.54 -2.96
N THR A 154 -0.81 6.42 -3.11
CA THR A 154 -0.49 7.42 -2.08
C THR A 154 -0.15 8.75 -2.73
N LEU A 155 -0.61 9.83 -2.12
CA LEU A 155 -0.25 11.19 -2.43
C LEU A 155 0.20 11.88 -1.16
N GLN A 156 1.20 12.76 -1.25
CA GLN A 156 1.77 13.43 -0.09
C GLN A 156 1.67 14.95 -0.29
N LYS A 157 0.82 15.59 0.52
CA LYS A 157 0.61 17.03 0.58
C LYS A 157 0.16 17.45 1.98
N ALA A 158 0.37 18.72 2.35
CA ALA A 158 -0.29 19.30 3.52
C ALA A 158 -1.82 19.25 3.34
N LEU A 159 -2.57 19.06 4.42
CA LEU A 159 -4.03 18.82 4.35
C LEU A 159 -4.78 19.87 3.51
N HIS A 160 -4.46 21.15 3.68
CA HIS A 160 -5.15 22.24 2.98
C HIS A 160 -4.73 22.40 1.51
N GLU A 161 -3.67 21.72 1.07
CA GLU A 161 -3.18 21.77 -0.31
C GLU A 161 -3.80 20.67 -1.20
N TYR A 162 -4.52 19.70 -0.63
CA TYR A 162 -5.24 18.74 -1.43
C TYR A 162 -6.39 19.43 -2.18
N SER A 163 -6.46 19.23 -3.49
CA SER A 163 -7.73 19.42 -4.19
C SER A 163 -8.71 18.31 -3.82
N SER A 164 -10.03 18.58 -3.93
CA SER A 164 -11.05 17.54 -3.72
C SER A 164 -10.81 16.31 -4.61
N ALA A 165 -10.44 16.51 -5.87
CA ALA A 165 -10.16 15.42 -6.80
C ALA A 165 -8.96 14.55 -6.38
N GLU A 166 -7.89 15.14 -5.83
CA GLU A 166 -6.75 14.40 -5.32
C GLU A 166 -7.09 13.64 -4.03
N TRP A 167 -7.90 14.23 -3.16
CA TRP A 167 -8.43 13.55 -1.98
C TRP A 167 -9.30 12.37 -2.39
N ASP A 168 -10.26 12.59 -3.30
CA ASP A 168 -11.19 11.58 -3.79
C ASP A 168 -10.43 10.44 -4.51
N ASP A 169 -9.40 10.74 -5.32
CA ASP A 169 -8.59 9.71 -5.99
C ASP A 169 -7.95 8.73 -5.00
N VAL A 170 -7.44 9.23 -3.87
CA VAL A 170 -6.86 8.39 -2.82
C VAL A 170 -7.95 7.61 -2.07
N VAL A 171 -9.03 8.26 -1.66
CA VAL A 171 -10.09 7.62 -0.88
C VAL A 171 -10.86 6.62 -1.74
N ASP A 172 -11.16 6.95 -2.98
CA ASP A 172 -11.85 6.05 -3.91
C ASP A 172 -10.99 4.84 -4.27
N THR A 173 -9.67 5.00 -4.42
CA THR A 173 -8.80 3.86 -4.69
C THR A 173 -8.62 2.98 -3.44
N ASP A 174 -8.25 3.60 -2.31
CA ASP A 174 -7.74 2.87 -1.14
C ASP A 174 -8.83 2.40 -0.18
N LEU A 175 -9.98 3.10 -0.11
CA LEU A 175 -11.10 2.72 0.78
C LEU A 175 -12.30 2.23 -0.02
N ARG A 176 -12.89 3.08 -0.88
CA ARG A 176 -14.07 2.73 -1.65
C ARG A 176 -13.83 1.54 -2.59
N GLY A 177 -12.66 1.46 -3.22
CA GLY A 177 -12.28 0.34 -4.09
C GLY A 177 -12.24 -0.99 -3.35
N ASN A 178 -11.78 -1.00 -2.10
CA ASN A 178 -11.82 -2.20 -1.24
C ASN A 178 -13.26 -2.55 -0.81
N PHE A 179 -14.10 -1.55 -0.55
CA PHE A 179 -15.54 -1.79 -0.31
C PHE A 179 -16.19 -2.43 -1.54
N LEU A 180 -15.93 -1.93 -2.74
CA LEU A 180 -16.47 -2.49 -3.97
C LEU A 180 -15.98 -3.92 -4.21
N ALA A 181 -14.70 -4.21 -3.95
CA ALA A 181 -14.16 -5.55 -4.03
C ALA A 181 -14.92 -6.50 -3.07
N LEU A 182 -14.99 -6.18 -1.79
CA LEU A 182 -15.73 -6.98 -0.80
C LEU A 182 -17.21 -7.18 -1.19
N LYS A 183 -17.87 -6.12 -1.70
CA LYS A 183 -19.26 -6.17 -2.12
C LYS A 183 -19.53 -7.27 -3.16
N TYR A 184 -18.63 -7.46 -4.10
CA TYR A 184 -18.79 -8.45 -5.18
C TYR A 184 -18.10 -9.78 -4.86
N GLU A 185 -17.06 -9.83 -4.05
CA GLU A 185 -16.38 -11.06 -3.65
C GLU A 185 -17.20 -11.92 -2.68
N ILE A 186 -17.82 -11.30 -1.69
CA ILE A 186 -18.52 -12.00 -0.61
C ILE A 186 -19.62 -12.92 -1.10
N PRO A 187 -20.50 -12.56 -2.05
CA PRO A 187 -21.50 -13.49 -2.58
C PRO A 187 -20.89 -14.77 -3.17
N HIS A 188 -19.75 -14.66 -3.87
CA HIS A 188 -19.04 -15.82 -4.43
C HIS A 188 -18.40 -16.67 -3.34
N LEU A 189 -17.82 -16.06 -2.29
CA LEU A 189 -17.29 -16.77 -1.13
C LEU A 189 -18.40 -17.51 -0.35
N ILE A 190 -19.57 -16.89 -0.17
CA ILE A 190 -20.73 -17.55 0.45
C ILE A 190 -21.18 -18.74 -0.38
N SER A 191 -21.31 -18.58 -1.69
CA SER A 191 -21.69 -19.64 -2.61
C SER A 191 -20.69 -20.81 -2.59
N ARG A 192 -19.40 -20.52 -2.33
CA ARG A 192 -18.31 -21.50 -2.22
C ARG A 192 -18.32 -22.26 -0.87
N GLY A 193 -19.08 -21.76 0.13
CA GLY A 193 -19.15 -22.32 1.47
C GLY A 193 -18.16 -21.71 2.47
N GLY A 194 -17.61 -20.56 2.15
CA GLY A 194 -16.66 -19.82 2.97
C GLY A 194 -15.40 -19.42 2.22
N GLY A 195 -14.44 -18.85 2.91
CA GLY A 195 -13.15 -18.44 2.34
C GLY A 195 -12.41 -17.42 3.18
N VAL A 196 -11.40 -16.81 2.58
CA VAL A 196 -10.53 -15.85 3.29
C VAL A 196 -10.37 -14.57 2.49
N VAL A 197 -10.52 -13.43 3.18
CA VAL A 197 -10.17 -12.12 2.61
C VAL A 197 -9.04 -11.50 3.42
N VAL A 198 -8.01 -11.03 2.73
CA VAL A 198 -6.92 -10.24 3.29
C VAL A 198 -6.94 -8.86 2.65
N VAL A 199 -7.07 -7.80 3.46
CA VAL A 199 -7.12 -6.41 2.98
C VAL A 199 -5.86 -5.67 3.38
N THR A 200 -5.16 -5.09 2.43
CA THR A 200 -3.92 -4.35 2.67
C THR A 200 -4.21 -2.93 3.16
N SER A 201 -3.97 -2.69 4.45
CA SER A 201 -3.91 -1.38 5.05
C SER A 201 -2.46 -0.83 5.01
N SER A 202 -1.98 -0.22 6.08
CA SER A 202 -0.64 0.37 6.19
C SER A 202 -0.28 0.64 7.64
N SER A 203 1.01 0.64 7.97
CA SER A 203 1.51 1.18 9.25
C SER A 203 1.03 2.62 9.51
N ASN A 204 0.67 3.38 8.47
CA ASN A 204 0.04 4.71 8.61
C ASN A 204 -1.37 4.66 9.24
N ALA A 205 -2.02 3.50 9.29
CA ALA A 205 -3.26 3.33 10.06
C ALA A 205 -3.01 3.32 11.58
N ILE A 206 -1.79 3.03 12.02
CA ILE A 206 -1.38 3.00 13.43
C ILE A 206 -0.65 4.30 13.78
N ALA A 207 0.47 4.57 13.09
CA ALA A 207 1.31 5.74 13.29
C ALA A 207 1.53 6.44 11.94
N THR A 208 1.02 7.66 11.83
CA THR A 208 1.10 8.45 10.59
C THR A 208 2.22 9.48 10.65
N THR A 209 2.55 10.04 9.50
CA THR A 209 3.47 11.16 9.35
C THR A 209 2.76 12.32 8.65
N GLU A 210 3.38 13.49 8.66
CA GLU A 210 2.91 14.66 7.93
C GLU A 210 2.65 14.38 6.44
N GLY A 211 1.77 15.15 5.85
CA GLY A 211 1.47 15.09 4.42
C GLY A 211 0.64 13.87 3.97
N ARG A 212 0.14 13.03 4.87
CA ARG A 212 -0.54 11.78 4.51
C ARG A 212 -2.01 11.71 4.91
N ALA A 213 -2.68 12.86 4.96
CA ALA A 213 -4.04 12.94 5.48
C ALA A 213 -5.02 12.01 4.77
N ALA A 214 -5.16 12.09 3.44
CA ALA A 214 -6.09 11.26 2.66
C ALA A 214 -5.74 9.77 2.77
N TYR A 215 -4.45 9.43 2.62
CA TYR A 215 -3.97 8.05 2.72
C TYR A 215 -4.22 7.45 4.12
N THR A 216 -3.91 8.21 5.18
CA THR A 216 -4.13 7.77 6.56
C THR A 216 -5.61 7.58 6.86
N ALA A 217 -6.47 8.51 6.41
CA ALA A 217 -7.92 8.40 6.57
C ALA A 217 -8.43 7.11 5.89
N ALA A 218 -8.05 6.87 4.64
CA ALA A 218 -8.44 5.67 3.91
C ALA A 218 -7.94 4.39 4.60
N LYS A 219 -6.65 4.32 4.97
CA LYS A 219 -6.06 3.11 5.57
C LYS A 219 -6.57 2.84 7.00
N ARG A 220 -6.94 3.86 7.78
CA ARG A 220 -7.65 3.68 9.05
C ARG A 220 -9.10 3.23 8.83
N GLY A 221 -9.79 3.82 7.85
CA GLY A 221 -11.14 3.42 7.47
C GLY A 221 -11.23 1.93 7.09
N LEU A 222 -10.21 1.40 6.39
CA LEU A 222 -10.14 -0.03 6.07
C LEU A 222 -10.16 -0.92 7.31
N VAL A 223 -9.46 -0.54 8.37
CA VAL A 223 -9.43 -1.35 9.61
C VAL A 223 -10.84 -1.49 10.20
N GLY A 224 -11.57 -0.37 10.31
CA GLY A 224 -12.95 -0.41 10.82
C GLY A 224 -13.90 -1.18 9.90
N MET A 225 -13.79 -0.98 8.57
CA MET A 225 -14.61 -1.69 7.59
C MET A 225 -14.38 -3.21 7.64
N VAL A 226 -13.10 -3.64 7.71
CA VAL A 226 -12.73 -5.07 7.81
C VAL A 226 -13.27 -5.69 9.09
N GLN A 227 -13.16 -5.00 10.22
CA GLN A 227 -13.69 -5.51 11.50
C GLN A 227 -15.21 -5.71 11.44
N ALA A 228 -15.96 -4.74 10.92
CA ALA A 228 -17.40 -4.85 10.76
C ALA A 228 -17.76 -6.02 9.81
N ALA A 229 -17.16 -6.06 8.62
CA ALA A 229 -17.40 -7.13 7.66
C ALA A 229 -17.04 -8.53 8.20
N ALA A 230 -15.98 -8.64 9.01
CA ALA A 230 -15.62 -9.90 9.63
C ALA A 230 -16.70 -10.44 10.57
N TYR A 231 -17.39 -9.57 11.29
CA TYR A 231 -18.55 -9.96 12.12
C TYR A 231 -19.77 -10.32 11.30
N ASP A 232 -20.04 -9.57 10.21
CA ASP A 232 -21.21 -9.79 9.36
C ASP A 232 -21.19 -11.18 8.67
N TYR A 233 -19.99 -11.76 8.43
CA TYR A 233 -19.84 -12.97 7.63
C TYR A 233 -19.12 -14.13 8.34
N ALA A 234 -18.89 -14.03 9.64
CA ALA A 234 -18.24 -15.10 10.41
C ALA A 234 -19.08 -16.41 10.40
N ASP A 235 -20.40 -16.29 10.45
CA ASP A 235 -21.35 -17.42 10.38
C ASP A 235 -21.42 -18.08 8.99
N LYS A 236 -20.84 -17.43 7.97
CA LYS A 236 -20.70 -17.94 6.61
C LYS A 236 -19.33 -18.60 6.36
N ASN A 237 -18.56 -18.85 7.41
CA ASN A 237 -17.21 -19.41 7.32
C ASN A 237 -16.26 -18.52 6.49
N ILE A 238 -16.43 -17.18 6.55
CA ILE A 238 -15.55 -16.22 5.88
C ILE A 238 -14.70 -15.51 6.93
N ARG A 239 -13.37 -15.63 6.81
CA ARG A 239 -12.41 -14.91 7.64
C ARG A 239 -11.95 -13.66 6.89
N ILE A 240 -12.00 -12.50 7.54
CA ILE A 240 -11.57 -11.23 6.93
C ILE A 240 -10.56 -10.59 7.87
N ASN A 241 -9.33 -10.34 7.39
CA ASN A 241 -8.24 -9.78 8.19
C ASN A 241 -7.56 -8.61 7.48
N THR A 242 -7.00 -7.71 8.26
CA THR A 242 -6.22 -6.58 7.78
C THR A 242 -4.73 -6.88 7.85
N LEU A 243 -4.05 -6.80 6.73
CA LEU A 243 -2.59 -6.81 6.62
C LEU A 243 -2.09 -5.37 6.74
N ILE A 244 -1.14 -5.11 7.65
CA ILE A 244 -0.61 -3.76 7.95
C ILE A 244 0.89 -3.73 7.69
N PRO A 245 1.32 -3.52 6.43
CA PRO A 245 2.73 -3.44 6.08
C PRO A 245 3.38 -2.14 6.57
N GLY A 246 4.66 -2.23 6.92
CA GLY A 246 5.56 -1.08 7.01
C GLY A 246 5.99 -0.57 5.65
N THR A 247 7.04 0.26 5.64
CA THR A 247 7.60 0.78 4.40
C THR A 247 8.23 -0.36 3.60
N THR A 248 7.69 -0.60 2.42
CA THR A 248 8.08 -1.69 1.52
C THR A 248 8.69 -1.11 0.25
N ASP A 249 9.82 -1.65 -0.21
CA ASP A 249 10.47 -1.23 -1.45
C ASP A 249 9.63 -1.61 -2.67
N THR A 250 8.82 -0.67 -3.12
CA THR A 250 7.86 -0.84 -4.21
C THR A 250 7.90 0.36 -5.15
N GLU A 251 7.37 0.16 -6.35
CA GLU A 251 7.14 1.28 -7.29
C GLU A 251 6.27 2.39 -6.69
N LEU A 252 5.30 2.04 -5.84
CA LEU A 252 4.47 3.01 -5.12
C LEU A 252 5.33 3.96 -4.26
N VAL A 253 6.24 3.40 -3.48
CA VAL A 253 7.12 4.18 -2.59
C VAL A 253 8.17 4.94 -3.39
N ARG A 254 8.74 4.33 -4.44
CA ARG A 254 9.68 4.98 -5.34
C ARG A 254 9.05 6.18 -6.06
N ARG A 255 7.79 6.04 -6.48
CA ARG A 255 7.00 7.14 -7.09
C ARG A 255 6.70 8.25 -6.07
N ALA A 256 6.26 7.89 -4.86
CA ALA A 256 5.99 8.85 -3.80
C ALA A 256 7.25 9.64 -3.39
N ALA A 257 8.42 9.03 -3.52
CA ALA A 257 9.72 9.67 -3.30
C ALA A 257 10.21 10.54 -4.48
N GLY A 258 9.46 10.60 -5.60
CA GLY A 258 9.90 11.30 -6.81
C GLY A 258 11.11 10.66 -7.49
N ALA A 259 11.40 9.38 -7.21
CA ALA A 259 12.64 8.69 -7.57
C ALA A 259 12.51 7.77 -8.81
N MET A 260 11.40 7.88 -9.57
CA MET A 260 11.13 6.99 -10.72
C MET A 260 12.22 7.05 -11.80
N ASN A 261 12.84 8.22 -12.00
CA ASN A 261 13.86 8.44 -13.02
C ASN A 261 15.29 8.26 -12.49
N LEU A 262 15.47 7.87 -11.22
CA LEU A 262 16.79 7.63 -10.65
C LEU A 262 17.32 6.24 -11.04
N PRO A 263 18.65 6.08 -11.23
CA PRO A 263 19.27 4.77 -11.39
C PRO A 263 18.96 3.84 -10.20
N ASP A 264 18.88 2.54 -10.45
CA ASP A 264 18.53 1.56 -9.41
C ASP A 264 19.53 1.52 -8.25
N GLU A 265 20.81 1.73 -8.50
CA GLU A 265 21.84 1.79 -7.45
C GLU A 265 21.64 3.00 -6.52
N VAL A 266 21.22 4.15 -7.08
CA VAL A 266 20.89 5.33 -6.29
C VAL A 266 19.66 5.05 -5.44
N TRP A 267 18.62 4.47 -6.03
CA TRP A 267 17.42 4.08 -5.32
C TRP A 267 17.72 3.11 -4.18
N LYS A 268 18.53 2.08 -4.42
CA LYS A 268 18.98 1.12 -3.40
C LYS A 268 19.66 1.81 -2.22
N THR A 269 20.61 2.72 -2.50
CA THR A 269 21.25 3.50 -1.45
C THR A 269 20.24 4.32 -0.63
N MET A 270 19.26 4.96 -1.31
CA MET A 270 18.21 5.72 -0.65
C MET A 270 17.34 4.84 0.26
N THR A 271 16.96 3.63 -0.19
CA THR A 271 16.17 2.70 0.63
C THR A 271 16.93 2.20 1.85
N GLU A 272 18.23 1.96 1.74
CA GLU A 272 19.10 1.58 2.86
C GLU A 272 19.17 2.69 3.91
N VAL A 273 19.40 3.93 3.49
CA VAL A 273 19.45 5.08 4.40
C VAL A 273 18.09 5.31 5.07
N TYR A 274 17.01 5.27 4.28
CA TYR A 274 15.65 5.41 4.82
C TYR A 274 15.35 4.33 5.86
N GLY A 275 15.69 3.07 5.58
CA GLY A 275 15.49 1.97 6.50
C GLY A 275 16.20 2.18 7.84
N LYS A 276 17.47 2.61 7.81
CA LYS A 276 18.26 2.90 9.01
C LYS A 276 17.66 4.03 9.86
N GLN A 277 17.05 5.03 9.22
CA GLN A 277 16.51 6.20 9.90
C GLN A 277 15.07 6.02 10.39
N HIS A 278 14.24 5.27 9.65
CA HIS A 278 12.78 5.26 9.85
C HIS A 278 12.19 3.88 10.19
N VAL A 279 13.01 2.83 10.25
CA VAL A 279 12.58 1.48 10.66
C VAL A 279 13.45 1.03 11.82
N PRO A 280 13.15 1.46 13.06
CA PRO A 280 14.06 1.34 14.20
C PRO A 280 14.39 -0.12 14.56
N GLY A 281 13.51 -1.07 14.31
CA GLY A 281 13.75 -2.48 14.58
C GLY A 281 14.72 -3.12 13.58
N LEU A 282 14.26 -3.40 12.38
CA LEU A 282 15.07 -4.10 11.36
C LEU A 282 16.02 -3.19 10.59
N ARG A 283 15.85 -1.88 10.64
CA ARG A 283 16.69 -0.85 10.01
C ARG A 283 16.83 -1.01 8.48
N ARG A 284 15.82 -1.56 7.83
CA ARG A 284 15.67 -1.67 6.38
C ARG A 284 14.20 -1.58 5.99
N MET A 285 13.95 -1.30 4.73
CA MET A 285 12.63 -1.47 4.16
C MET A 285 12.33 -2.98 3.98
N ALA A 286 11.05 -3.35 3.98
CA ALA A 286 10.64 -4.69 3.58
C ALA A 286 10.75 -4.85 2.07
N THR A 287 10.93 -6.08 1.61
CA THR A 287 10.72 -6.43 0.19
C THR A 287 9.25 -6.72 -0.07
N PRO A 288 8.77 -6.57 -1.32
CA PRO A 288 7.43 -7.02 -1.71
C PRO A 288 7.17 -8.48 -1.38
N ASP A 289 8.20 -9.33 -1.52
CA ASP A 289 8.11 -10.78 -1.29
C ASP A 289 7.89 -11.11 0.19
N GLU A 290 8.49 -10.38 1.13
CA GLU A 290 8.26 -10.57 2.56
C GLU A 290 6.79 -10.30 2.93
N ILE A 291 6.22 -9.23 2.37
CA ILE A 291 4.82 -8.88 2.61
C ILE A 291 3.88 -9.87 1.93
N ALA A 292 4.20 -10.28 0.71
CA ALA A 292 3.43 -11.28 -0.03
C ALA A 292 3.40 -12.63 0.71
N ALA A 293 4.56 -13.10 1.20
CA ALA A 293 4.63 -14.35 1.97
C ALA A 293 3.74 -14.31 3.22
N PHE A 294 3.67 -13.15 3.89
CA PHE A 294 2.79 -12.99 5.04
C PHE A 294 1.32 -12.94 4.63
N ALA A 295 0.99 -12.31 3.49
CA ALA A 295 -0.36 -12.36 2.94
C ALA A 295 -0.82 -13.80 2.64
N LEU A 296 0.07 -14.63 2.06
CA LEU A 296 -0.19 -16.05 1.83
C LEU A 296 -0.43 -16.78 3.15
N ALA A 297 0.38 -16.53 4.18
CA ALA A 297 0.20 -17.14 5.49
C ALA A 297 -1.18 -16.80 6.10
N LEU A 298 -1.60 -15.52 6.03
CA LEU A 298 -2.91 -15.08 6.51
C LEU A 298 -4.09 -15.69 5.73
N ALA A 299 -3.87 -15.94 4.44
CA ALA A 299 -4.86 -16.53 3.55
C ALA A 299 -4.92 -18.07 3.65
N SER A 300 -3.94 -18.71 4.26
CA SER A 300 -3.90 -20.16 4.40
C SER A 300 -4.86 -20.68 5.47
N ASP A 301 -5.03 -21.99 5.53
CA ASP A 301 -5.80 -22.67 6.54
C ASP A 301 -5.02 -22.86 7.88
N ASP A 302 -3.78 -22.32 7.97
CA ASP A 302 -2.93 -22.43 9.16
C ASP A 302 -3.48 -21.67 10.37
N PHE A 303 -4.35 -20.66 10.14
CA PHE A 303 -4.90 -19.79 11.18
C PHE A 303 -6.44 -19.75 11.16
N PRO A 304 -7.13 -20.88 11.37
CA PRO A 304 -8.60 -20.95 11.20
C PRO A 304 -9.38 -20.11 12.23
N TYR A 305 -8.77 -19.78 13.36
CA TYR A 305 -9.39 -18.97 14.42
C TYR A 305 -9.12 -17.46 14.27
N MET A 306 -8.48 -17.02 13.16
CA MET A 306 -8.11 -15.64 12.96
C MET A 306 -9.09 -14.93 12.02
N THR A 307 -9.89 -14.00 12.57
CA THR A 307 -10.73 -13.05 11.81
C THR A 307 -10.76 -11.70 12.52
N ALA A 308 -11.11 -10.61 11.84
CA ALA A 308 -11.11 -9.23 12.33
C ALA A 308 -9.73 -8.73 12.86
N ALA A 309 -8.66 -9.48 12.60
CA ALA A 309 -7.34 -9.18 13.13
C ALA A 309 -6.63 -8.08 12.34
N GLN A 310 -5.79 -7.31 13.04
CA GLN A 310 -4.89 -6.32 12.50
C GLN A 310 -3.46 -6.88 12.53
N MET A 311 -2.97 -7.34 11.41
CA MET A 311 -1.71 -8.08 11.34
C MET A 311 -0.56 -7.20 10.85
N VAL A 312 0.23 -6.70 11.80
CA VAL A 312 1.34 -5.78 11.56
C VAL A 312 2.59 -6.53 11.13
N ILE A 313 3.18 -6.08 10.01
CA ILE A 313 4.49 -6.52 9.51
C ILE A 313 5.27 -5.29 9.04
N ASP A 314 5.95 -4.61 9.94
CA ASP A 314 6.51 -3.28 9.70
C ASP A 314 7.97 -3.09 10.15
N GLY A 315 8.66 -4.18 10.49
CA GLY A 315 10.04 -4.14 10.94
C GLY A 315 10.24 -3.45 12.28
N GLY A 316 9.18 -3.35 13.10
CA GLY A 316 9.21 -2.69 14.40
C GLY A 316 8.96 -1.18 14.32
N LYS A 317 8.50 -0.67 13.17
CA LYS A 317 8.31 0.78 12.95
C LYS A 317 7.29 1.40 13.89
N THR A 318 6.13 0.75 14.08
CA THR A 318 5.03 1.29 14.89
C THR A 318 5.10 0.88 16.36
N ALA A 319 5.97 -0.04 16.73
CA ALA A 319 6.17 -0.48 18.12
C ALA A 319 7.17 0.40 18.90
N TYR A 320 7.91 1.27 18.19
CA TYR A 320 8.91 2.13 18.79
C TYR A 320 8.27 3.44 19.29
N ALA A 321 8.49 3.75 20.56
CA ALA A 321 7.89 4.92 21.21
C ALA A 321 8.77 6.19 21.16
N GLY A 322 9.91 6.17 20.46
CA GLY A 322 10.82 7.32 20.32
C GLY A 322 11.95 7.32 21.32
#